data_1eb9a0372893f436357682a11a64b782
#
_entry.id   1eb9a0372893f436357682a11a64b782
#
_cell.length_a   1.000
_cell.length_b   1.000
_cell.length_c   1.000
_cell.angle_alpha   90.00
_cell.angle_beta   90.00
_cell.angle_gamma   90.00
#
_symmetry.space_group_name_H-M   'P 1'
#
loop_
_entity.id
_entity.type
_entity.pdbx_description
1 polymer ?
#
loop_
_entity_poly.entity_id
_entity_poly.type
_entity_poly.pdbx_seq_one_letter_code
_entity_poly.pdbx_strand_id
1 'polypeptide(L)'
;VVNTNNAFELGWVADYPNITSVLWAPGAGGDTCRSIADVLSGAVNPSGHLVDTFAYDAFSSPAMQNMGDMMMVNGGQDVEAAVFYDEGIYVGYKYYETRYFDKALNQGNAGDYDYAATVQYPFGYGISYTAFDWSDFNLGQMDENGDIEISVTVKNIGSVTGRDVVQVYLNAPYTSYDKTHHIEKSAVTLVGFEKTGELAPGQSETVAVTVNRKDFISYDDVNAKTYILEAGDYLLTAAENAHAAADNFLTYGGQAVEQPLFGGADASFVGKWTYSYSQNGGVDNETYAKSLTGVDVTNQFDHARYDEFTPRDQFLTRQDWTGTFPQTHGNQDSKRQSPFSEKNGYTWEIEVSDAVRDAIRAK
;
A
#
# COMPACT_ATOMS: atom_id res chain seq x y z
N VAL A 1 17.37 -10.53 -17.27
CA VAL A 1 16.91 -10.95 -15.93
C VAL A 1 17.54 -10.06 -14.89
N VAL A 2 16.74 -9.50 -14.02
CA VAL A 2 17.17 -8.67 -12.88
C VAL A 2 16.98 -9.48 -11.60
N ASN A 3 18.06 -9.70 -10.85
CA ASN A 3 18.05 -10.46 -9.61
C ASN A 3 18.43 -9.55 -8.44
N THR A 4 17.55 -8.62 -8.12
CA THR A 4 17.65 -7.72 -6.98
C THR A 4 16.49 -7.97 -6.03
N ASN A 5 16.70 -7.81 -4.73
CA ASN A 5 15.61 -7.98 -3.75
C ASN A 5 14.71 -6.75 -3.65
N ASN A 6 15.22 -5.60 -4.10
CA ASN A 6 14.48 -4.33 -4.10
C ASN A 6 14.11 -3.94 -5.53
N ALA A 7 13.15 -3.04 -5.65
CA ALA A 7 12.86 -2.36 -6.91
C ALA A 7 14.14 -1.74 -7.48
N PHE A 8 14.24 -1.71 -8.78
CA PHE A 8 15.45 -1.29 -9.50
C PHE A 8 15.08 -0.28 -10.58
N GLU A 9 15.85 0.79 -10.71
CA GLU A 9 15.66 1.79 -11.75
C GLU A 9 15.93 1.17 -13.12
N LEU A 10 14.90 1.04 -13.95
CA LEU A 10 14.96 0.40 -15.26
C LEU A 10 14.83 1.39 -16.43
N GLY A 11 14.80 2.70 -16.16
CA GLY A 11 14.66 3.74 -17.18
C GLY A 11 15.69 3.63 -18.31
N TRP A 12 16.91 3.23 -17.97
CA TRP A 12 18.00 3.01 -18.93
C TRP A 12 17.72 1.93 -19.99
N VAL A 13 16.77 1.01 -19.72
CA VAL A 13 16.41 -0.05 -20.69
C VAL A 13 15.93 0.53 -22.00
N ALA A 14 15.28 1.68 -21.98
CA ALA A 14 14.80 2.37 -23.18
C ALA A 14 15.92 2.79 -24.16
N ASP A 15 17.14 2.97 -23.66
CA ASP A 15 18.30 3.30 -24.47
C ASP A 15 18.88 2.11 -25.24
N TYR A 16 18.39 0.90 -24.95
CA TYR A 16 18.87 -0.36 -25.53
C TYR A 16 17.77 -1.11 -26.28
N PRO A 17 17.52 -0.80 -27.56
CA PRO A 17 16.38 -1.33 -28.33
C PRO A 17 16.39 -2.85 -28.51
N ASN A 18 17.51 -3.51 -28.23
CA ASN A 18 17.61 -4.97 -28.24
C ASN A 18 17.13 -5.65 -26.94
N ILE A 19 16.84 -4.86 -25.88
CA ILE A 19 16.21 -5.36 -24.66
C ILE A 19 14.71 -5.22 -24.84
N THR A 20 14.03 -6.32 -25.11
CA THR A 20 12.60 -6.33 -25.42
C THR A 20 11.71 -6.64 -24.21
N SER A 21 12.30 -7.21 -23.15
CA SER A 21 11.58 -7.53 -21.91
C SER A 21 12.54 -7.64 -20.74
N VAL A 22 12.02 -7.47 -19.53
CA VAL A 22 12.75 -7.64 -18.28
C VAL A 22 12.01 -8.64 -17.40
N LEU A 23 12.72 -9.65 -16.91
CA LEU A 23 12.23 -10.57 -15.88
C LEU A 23 12.89 -10.23 -14.54
N TRP A 24 12.08 -9.80 -13.57
CA TRP A 24 12.54 -9.59 -12.20
C TRP A 24 12.36 -10.88 -11.40
N ALA A 25 13.44 -11.36 -10.80
CA ALA A 25 13.50 -12.62 -10.06
C ALA A 25 14.19 -12.40 -8.70
N PRO A 26 13.53 -11.77 -7.73
CA PRO A 26 14.10 -11.47 -6.43
C PRO A 26 14.27 -12.74 -5.57
N GLY A 27 15.26 -12.73 -4.67
CA GLY A 27 15.39 -13.71 -3.59
C GLY A 27 15.51 -15.17 -4.05
N ALA A 28 16.21 -15.41 -5.14
CA ALA A 28 16.33 -16.70 -5.77
C ALA A 28 16.92 -17.79 -4.85
N GLY A 29 16.14 -18.81 -4.55
CA GLY A 29 16.64 -20.05 -3.92
C GLY A 29 17.39 -20.96 -4.89
N GLY A 30 17.90 -22.12 -4.43
CA GLY A 30 18.74 -23.01 -5.22
C GLY A 30 18.13 -23.51 -6.54
N ASP A 31 16.80 -23.70 -6.61
CA ASP A 31 16.09 -24.18 -7.78
C ASP A 31 15.56 -23.06 -8.69
N THR A 32 15.76 -21.81 -8.35
CA THR A 32 15.20 -20.65 -9.07
C THR A 32 15.75 -20.54 -10.50
N CYS A 33 17.01 -20.90 -10.72
CA CYS A 33 17.59 -20.89 -12.07
C CYS A 33 16.78 -21.75 -13.05
N ARG A 34 16.24 -22.87 -12.58
CA ARG A 34 15.37 -23.74 -13.41
C ARG A 34 14.06 -23.04 -13.73
N SER A 35 13.39 -22.47 -12.73
CA SER A 35 12.13 -21.73 -12.94
C SER A 35 12.30 -20.53 -13.87
N ILE A 36 13.42 -19.80 -13.76
CA ILE A 36 13.77 -18.71 -14.68
C ILE A 36 13.91 -19.26 -16.11
N ALA A 37 14.62 -20.39 -16.28
CA ALA A 37 14.80 -21.01 -17.59
C ALA A 37 13.47 -21.50 -18.20
N ASP A 38 12.57 -22.05 -17.38
CA ASP A 38 11.24 -22.49 -17.80
C ASP A 38 10.38 -21.32 -18.28
N VAL A 39 10.44 -20.17 -17.60
CA VAL A 39 9.77 -18.93 -18.07
C VAL A 39 10.41 -18.42 -19.36
N LEU A 40 11.74 -18.28 -19.42
CA LEU A 40 12.43 -17.74 -20.59
C LEU A 40 12.27 -18.63 -21.86
N SER A 41 12.13 -19.94 -21.68
CA SER A 41 11.88 -20.87 -22.78
C SER A 41 10.42 -20.94 -23.22
N GLY A 42 9.50 -20.33 -22.46
CA GLY A 42 8.07 -20.42 -22.69
C GLY A 42 7.45 -21.76 -22.23
N ALA A 43 8.21 -22.60 -21.52
CA ALA A 43 7.67 -23.82 -20.89
C ALA A 43 6.66 -23.50 -19.78
N VAL A 44 6.82 -22.37 -19.13
CA VAL A 44 5.90 -21.83 -18.13
C VAL A 44 5.51 -20.41 -18.52
N ASN A 45 4.21 -20.14 -18.57
CA ASN A 45 3.71 -18.78 -18.75
C ASN A 45 3.78 -18.04 -17.39
N PRO A 46 4.50 -16.89 -17.31
CA PRO A 46 4.56 -16.14 -16.07
C PRO A 46 3.19 -15.58 -15.67
N SER A 47 2.93 -15.56 -14.37
CA SER A 47 1.73 -14.99 -13.76
C SER A 47 2.03 -14.27 -12.45
N GLY A 48 3.29 -13.87 -12.27
CA GLY A 48 3.74 -13.04 -11.16
C GLY A 48 3.50 -11.56 -11.46
N HIS A 49 3.22 -10.81 -10.39
CA HIS A 49 3.04 -9.35 -10.43
C HIS A 49 4.06 -8.68 -9.53
N LEU A 50 4.41 -7.44 -9.85
CA LEU A 50 5.34 -6.66 -9.05
C LEU A 50 4.76 -6.39 -7.66
N VAL A 51 5.57 -6.61 -6.64
CA VAL A 51 5.23 -6.38 -5.23
C VAL A 51 5.75 -5.03 -4.73
N ASP A 52 6.26 -4.21 -5.63
CA ASP A 52 6.76 -2.87 -5.37
C ASP A 52 6.51 -1.97 -6.57
N THR A 53 6.58 -0.65 -6.37
CA THR A 53 6.55 0.34 -7.45
C THR A 53 7.96 0.55 -7.97
N PHE A 54 8.12 0.45 -9.28
CA PHE A 54 9.38 0.73 -9.97
C PHE A 54 9.35 2.17 -10.48
N ALA A 55 10.11 3.04 -9.83
CA ALA A 55 10.26 4.43 -10.23
C ALA A 55 11.45 4.61 -11.19
N TYR A 56 11.42 5.68 -11.99
CA TYR A 56 12.55 6.09 -12.80
C TYR A 56 13.72 6.62 -11.96
N ASP A 57 13.41 7.22 -10.81
CA ASP A 57 14.36 7.71 -9.82
C ASP A 57 13.89 7.27 -8.43
N ALA A 58 14.68 6.49 -7.74
CA ALA A 58 14.38 6.00 -6.40
C ALA A 58 14.21 7.15 -5.39
N PHE A 59 14.92 8.27 -5.57
CA PHE A 59 14.80 9.46 -4.72
C PHE A 59 13.50 10.25 -4.92
N SER A 60 12.66 9.87 -5.87
CA SER A 60 11.27 10.36 -5.94
C SER A 60 10.42 9.84 -4.78
N SER A 61 10.84 8.77 -4.10
CA SER A 61 10.17 8.20 -2.94
C SER A 61 10.49 8.98 -1.66
N PRO A 62 9.50 9.34 -0.84
CA PRO A 62 9.74 9.99 0.44
C PRO A 62 10.56 9.11 1.39
N ALA A 63 10.38 7.79 1.36
CA ALA A 63 11.17 6.85 2.16
C ALA A 63 12.66 6.91 1.80
N MET A 64 13.01 7.06 0.52
CA MET A 64 14.41 7.21 0.10
C MET A 64 15.00 8.56 0.50
N GLN A 65 14.19 9.62 0.55
CA GLN A 65 14.64 10.92 1.05
C GLN A 65 14.96 10.87 2.55
N ASN A 66 14.26 10.04 3.31
CA ASN A 66 14.51 9.84 4.73
C ASN A 66 15.71 8.94 5.02
N MET A 67 16.14 8.13 4.06
CA MET A 67 17.31 7.29 4.23
C MET A 67 18.58 8.18 4.32
N GLY A 68 19.22 8.13 5.46
CA GLY A 68 20.47 8.85 5.72
C GLY A 68 21.14 8.30 6.97
N ASP A 69 22.41 8.64 7.15
CA ASP A 69 23.17 8.33 8.37
C ASP A 69 22.71 9.26 9.51
N MET A 70 21.60 8.93 10.12
CA MET A 70 21.17 9.60 11.34
C MET A 70 21.85 8.96 12.52
N MET A 71 22.73 9.70 13.15
CA MET A 71 23.39 9.27 14.39
C MET A 71 22.62 9.79 15.59
N MET A 72 22.25 8.87 16.47
CA MET A 72 21.74 9.24 17.78
C MET A 72 22.88 9.54 18.73
N VAL A 73 22.69 10.55 19.57
CA VAL A 73 23.67 10.96 20.57
C VAL A 73 23.14 10.61 21.96
N ASN A 74 23.93 9.88 22.74
CA ASN A 74 23.65 9.61 24.13
C ASN A 74 24.76 10.19 25.02
N GLY A 75 24.43 11.18 25.84
CA GLY A 75 25.39 11.81 26.72
C GLY A 75 26.57 12.50 26.02
N GLY A 76 26.40 12.91 24.76
CA GLY A 76 27.42 13.56 23.95
C GLY A 76 28.33 12.61 23.15
N GLN A 77 28.05 11.32 23.18
CA GLN A 77 28.73 10.32 22.34
C GLN A 77 27.82 9.80 21.25
N ASP A 78 28.36 9.56 20.05
CA ASP A 78 27.65 8.91 18.95
C ASP A 78 27.47 7.44 19.32
N VAL A 79 26.23 6.95 19.37
CA VAL A 79 25.97 5.59 19.87
C VAL A 79 25.34 4.68 18.84
N GLU A 80 24.43 5.16 18.00
CA GLU A 80 23.68 4.30 17.07
C GLU A 80 23.24 5.06 15.83
N ALA A 81 23.11 4.36 14.70
CA ALA A 81 22.42 4.86 13.54
C ALA A 81 20.91 4.72 13.78
N ALA A 82 20.15 5.70 13.36
CA ALA A 82 18.69 5.69 13.44
C ALA A 82 18.08 6.00 12.07
N VAL A 83 16.90 5.49 11.84
CA VAL A 83 16.06 5.82 10.68
C VAL A 83 14.76 6.39 11.19
N PHE A 84 14.31 7.49 10.60
CA PHE A 84 13.02 8.09 10.88
C PHE A 84 12.07 7.85 9.70
N TYR A 85 10.81 7.62 10.00
CA TYR A 85 9.77 7.33 9.01
C TYR A 85 8.89 8.57 8.82
N ASP A 86 9.50 9.70 8.39
CA ASP A 86 8.80 10.97 8.14
C ASP A 86 7.75 10.86 7.03
N GLU A 87 7.84 9.84 6.21
CA GLU A 87 6.83 9.47 5.21
C GLU A 87 5.57 8.84 5.81
N GLY A 88 5.60 8.34 7.05
CA GLY A 88 4.48 7.67 7.70
C GLY A 88 3.98 6.47 6.88
N ILE A 89 2.69 6.48 6.50
CA ILE A 89 2.08 5.40 5.71
C ILE A 89 2.41 5.47 4.21
N TYR A 90 3.02 6.57 3.75
CA TYR A 90 3.23 6.84 2.33
C TYR A 90 4.50 6.18 1.80
N VAL A 91 4.52 4.84 1.82
CA VAL A 91 5.58 3.99 1.30
C VAL A 91 5.12 3.30 0.02
N GLY A 92 5.98 3.24 -0.99
CA GLY A 92 5.71 2.58 -2.26
C GLY A 92 4.45 3.13 -2.94
N TYR A 93 3.59 2.25 -3.45
CA TYR A 93 2.39 2.64 -4.19
C TYR A 93 1.44 3.54 -3.39
N LYS A 94 1.40 3.41 -2.05
CA LYS A 94 0.55 4.28 -1.23
C LYS A 94 0.92 5.75 -1.36
N TYR A 95 2.20 6.06 -1.56
CA TYR A 95 2.65 7.40 -1.90
C TYR A 95 2.32 7.77 -3.35
N TYR A 96 2.83 6.99 -4.30
CA TYR A 96 2.76 7.36 -5.71
C TYR A 96 1.32 7.51 -6.20
N GLU A 97 0.46 6.55 -5.86
CA GLU A 97 -0.95 6.57 -6.28
C GLU A 97 -1.77 7.62 -5.53
N THR A 98 -1.49 7.86 -4.24
CA THR A 98 -2.26 8.87 -3.49
C THR A 98 -1.93 10.27 -3.96
N ARG A 99 -0.65 10.57 -4.22
CA ARG A 99 -0.26 11.88 -4.74
C ARG A 99 -0.79 12.13 -6.15
N TYR A 100 -0.79 11.09 -7.00
CA TYR A 100 -1.45 11.13 -8.31
C TYR A 100 -2.95 11.42 -8.18
N PHE A 101 -3.64 10.69 -7.32
CA PHE A 101 -5.06 10.84 -7.05
C PHE A 101 -5.40 12.26 -6.58
N ASP A 102 -4.64 12.78 -5.62
CA ASP A 102 -4.82 14.14 -5.10
C ASP A 102 -4.50 15.22 -6.16
N LYS A 103 -3.50 14.97 -7.03
CA LYS A 103 -3.20 15.84 -8.18
C LYS A 103 -4.37 15.90 -9.15
N ALA A 104 -4.96 14.76 -9.50
CA ALA A 104 -6.11 14.68 -10.39
C ALA A 104 -7.33 15.43 -9.82
N LEU A 105 -7.51 15.42 -8.49
CA LEU A 105 -8.56 16.15 -7.78
C LEU A 105 -8.20 17.62 -7.48
N ASN A 106 -7.01 18.07 -7.87
CA ASN A 106 -6.50 19.41 -7.58
C ASN A 106 -6.54 19.75 -6.07
N GLN A 107 -6.05 18.83 -5.24
CA GLN A 107 -6.02 18.98 -3.78
C GLN A 107 -4.65 18.62 -3.21
N GLY A 108 -4.46 18.89 -1.90
CA GLY A 108 -3.28 18.47 -1.15
C GLY A 108 -1.97 19.11 -1.59
N ASN A 109 -2.00 20.26 -2.29
CA ASN A 109 -0.78 20.90 -2.77
C ASN A 109 0.18 19.89 -3.44
N ALA A 110 -0.37 19.04 -4.34
CA ALA A 110 0.38 17.95 -4.99
C ALA A 110 1.50 18.45 -5.92
N GLY A 111 1.52 19.76 -6.24
CA GLY A 111 2.53 20.40 -7.07
C GLY A 111 2.40 19.99 -8.54
N ASP A 112 3.52 19.93 -9.22
CA ASP A 112 3.65 19.56 -10.63
C ASP A 112 3.90 18.03 -10.80
N TYR A 113 3.46 17.21 -9.84
CA TYR A 113 3.64 15.77 -9.88
C TYR A 113 3.16 15.18 -11.20
N ASP A 114 4.06 14.50 -11.90
CA ASP A 114 3.81 13.79 -13.14
C ASP A 114 4.04 12.29 -12.92
N TYR A 115 2.96 11.54 -12.85
CA TYR A 115 3.03 10.10 -12.60
C TYR A 115 3.80 9.37 -13.71
N ALA A 116 3.55 9.69 -14.98
CA ALA A 116 4.19 9.03 -16.12
C ALA A 116 5.70 9.28 -16.19
N ALA A 117 6.15 10.45 -15.72
CA ALA A 117 7.57 10.77 -15.62
C ALA A 117 8.23 10.21 -14.35
N THR A 118 7.45 9.81 -13.35
CA THR A 118 7.93 9.35 -12.05
C THR A 118 7.94 7.84 -11.93
N VAL A 119 6.85 7.18 -12.31
CA VAL A 119 6.65 5.72 -12.15
C VAL A 119 6.80 5.01 -13.48
N GLN A 120 7.71 4.05 -13.53
CA GLN A 120 7.93 3.22 -14.70
C GLN A 120 6.97 2.02 -14.73
N TYR A 121 6.80 1.34 -13.59
CA TYR A 121 5.84 0.25 -13.42
C TYR A 121 5.17 0.34 -12.05
N PRO A 122 3.84 0.33 -11.98
CA PRO A 122 3.11 0.38 -10.73
C PRO A 122 3.22 -0.92 -9.93
N PHE A 123 2.94 -0.84 -8.64
CA PHE A 123 2.67 -2.01 -7.81
C PHE A 123 1.54 -2.86 -8.40
N GLY A 124 1.70 -4.16 -8.40
CA GLY A 124 0.70 -5.09 -8.95
C GLY A 124 0.80 -5.29 -10.45
N TYR A 125 1.67 -4.56 -11.17
CA TYR A 125 1.85 -4.73 -12.61
C TYR A 125 2.53 -6.05 -12.94
N GLY A 126 2.05 -6.72 -13.99
CA GLY A 126 2.66 -7.92 -14.52
C GLY A 126 2.25 -8.14 -15.97
N ILE A 127 3.02 -8.94 -16.69
CA ILE A 127 2.70 -9.35 -18.06
C ILE A 127 2.72 -10.86 -18.19
N SER A 128 1.93 -11.37 -19.12
CA SER A 128 1.78 -12.78 -19.45
C SER A 128 2.12 -13.02 -20.93
N TYR A 129 2.35 -14.27 -21.30
CA TYR A 129 2.45 -14.67 -22.72
C TYR A 129 1.08 -14.81 -23.39
N THR A 130 -0.01 -14.59 -22.63
CA THR A 130 -1.38 -14.52 -23.13
C THR A 130 -2.02 -13.20 -22.68
N ALA A 131 -3.26 -12.96 -23.09
CA ALA A 131 -4.03 -11.80 -22.67
C ALA A 131 -5.32 -12.25 -22.00
N PHE A 132 -5.76 -11.47 -21.03
CA PHE A 132 -7.00 -11.71 -20.31
C PHE A 132 -7.96 -10.53 -20.52
N ASP A 133 -9.24 -10.80 -20.42
CA ASP A 133 -10.31 -9.82 -20.43
C ASP A 133 -11.19 -10.05 -19.20
N TRP A 134 -11.60 -8.97 -18.55
CA TRP A 134 -12.37 -9.03 -17.31
C TRP A 134 -13.79 -8.51 -17.54
N SER A 135 -14.76 -9.17 -16.93
CA SER A 135 -16.17 -8.76 -16.98
C SER A 135 -16.90 -9.12 -15.69
N ASP A 136 -18.16 -8.74 -15.61
CA ASP A 136 -19.11 -9.15 -14.56
C ASP A 136 -18.61 -8.84 -13.14
N PHE A 137 -18.00 -7.66 -12.95
CA PHE A 137 -17.65 -7.19 -11.61
C PHE A 137 -18.90 -7.15 -10.74
N ASN A 138 -18.82 -7.75 -9.55
CA ASN A 138 -19.88 -7.70 -8.57
C ASN A 138 -19.34 -7.47 -7.17
N LEU A 139 -19.87 -6.46 -6.48
CA LEU A 139 -19.68 -6.24 -5.06
C LEU A 139 -20.87 -6.83 -4.31
N GLY A 140 -20.62 -7.88 -3.51
CA GLY A 140 -21.60 -8.51 -2.66
C GLY A 140 -22.11 -7.62 -1.53
N GLN A 141 -22.95 -8.17 -0.68
CA GLN A 141 -23.36 -7.51 0.56
C GLN A 141 -22.44 -7.93 1.69
N MET A 142 -22.09 -6.98 2.57
CA MET A 142 -21.33 -7.31 3.78
C MET A 142 -22.19 -8.16 4.71
N ASP A 143 -21.62 -9.27 5.18
CA ASP A 143 -22.28 -10.17 6.10
C ASP A 143 -22.16 -9.72 7.57
N GLU A 144 -22.70 -10.51 8.49
CA GLU A 144 -22.68 -10.24 9.93
C GLU A 144 -21.27 -10.32 10.55
N ASN A 145 -20.34 -11.05 9.91
CA ASN A 145 -18.95 -11.15 10.32
C ASN A 145 -18.11 -9.97 9.80
N GLY A 146 -18.69 -9.14 8.94
CA GLY A 146 -18.01 -8.04 8.27
C GLY A 146 -17.27 -8.47 7.01
N ASP A 147 -17.56 -9.64 6.47
CA ASP A 147 -17.01 -10.12 5.21
C ASP A 147 -17.85 -9.64 4.02
N ILE A 148 -17.16 -9.22 2.97
CA ILE A 148 -17.76 -8.85 1.69
C ILE A 148 -17.01 -9.57 0.57
N GLU A 149 -17.77 -10.22 -0.32
CA GLU A 149 -17.21 -10.90 -1.48
C GLU A 149 -17.23 -9.98 -2.70
N ILE A 150 -16.10 -9.89 -3.36
CA ILE A 150 -15.95 -9.21 -4.65
C ILE A 150 -15.65 -10.28 -5.70
N SER A 151 -16.37 -10.30 -6.80
CA SER A 151 -16.14 -11.26 -7.87
C SER A 151 -15.98 -10.62 -9.23
N VAL A 152 -15.16 -11.25 -10.07
CA VAL A 152 -14.87 -10.86 -11.45
C VAL A 152 -14.77 -12.10 -12.31
N THR A 153 -15.33 -12.07 -13.52
CA THR A 153 -15.11 -13.10 -14.52
C THR A 153 -13.87 -12.76 -15.34
N VAL A 154 -12.87 -13.63 -15.30
CA VAL A 154 -11.61 -13.52 -16.07
C VAL A 154 -11.66 -14.51 -17.23
N LYS A 155 -11.41 -14.04 -18.46
CA LYS A 155 -11.37 -14.83 -19.67
C LYS A 155 -10.00 -14.74 -20.34
N ASN A 156 -9.42 -15.87 -20.65
CA ASN A 156 -8.23 -15.91 -21.50
C ASN A 156 -8.61 -15.65 -22.96
N ILE A 157 -8.25 -14.47 -23.48
CA ILE A 157 -8.52 -14.06 -24.88
C ILE A 157 -7.31 -14.23 -25.81
N GLY A 158 -6.17 -14.67 -25.27
CA GLY A 158 -4.96 -14.93 -26.05
C GLY A 158 -4.87 -16.38 -26.54
N SER A 159 -3.66 -16.79 -26.92
CA SER A 159 -3.40 -18.07 -27.58
C SER A 159 -2.64 -19.08 -26.74
N VAL A 160 -2.24 -18.73 -25.53
CA VAL A 160 -1.44 -19.57 -24.63
C VAL A 160 -2.21 -19.77 -23.33
N THR A 161 -2.14 -20.98 -22.77
CA THR A 161 -2.68 -21.24 -21.42
C THR A 161 -1.96 -20.39 -20.38
N GLY A 162 -2.70 -19.78 -19.47
CA GLY A 162 -2.13 -18.92 -18.44
C GLY A 162 -3.03 -18.73 -17.23
N ARG A 163 -2.52 -17.99 -16.26
CA ARG A 163 -3.23 -17.57 -15.04
C ARG A 163 -3.17 -16.06 -14.92
N ASP A 164 -4.19 -15.50 -14.32
CA ASP A 164 -4.27 -14.08 -14.03
C ASP A 164 -4.51 -13.84 -12.54
N VAL A 165 -4.31 -12.61 -12.06
CA VAL A 165 -4.46 -12.22 -10.66
C VAL A 165 -5.43 -11.07 -10.55
N VAL A 166 -6.58 -11.32 -9.93
CA VAL A 166 -7.55 -10.28 -9.57
C VAL A 166 -7.09 -9.64 -8.26
N GLN A 167 -6.80 -8.34 -8.29
CA GLN A 167 -6.40 -7.54 -7.14
C GLN A 167 -7.56 -6.62 -6.74
N VAL A 168 -7.91 -6.60 -5.46
CA VAL A 168 -8.98 -5.76 -4.93
C VAL A 168 -8.38 -4.64 -4.11
N TYR A 169 -8.76 -3.41 -4.46
CA TYR A 169 -8.28 -2.20 -3.81
C TYR A 169 -9.42 -1.43 -3.17
N LEU A 170 -9.09 -0.74 -2.08
CA LEU A 170 -9.96 0.09 -1.29
C LEU A 170 -9.57 1.56 -1.45
N ASN A 171 -10.58 2.43 -1.60
CA ASN A 171 -10.51 3.86 -1.34
C ASN A 171 -11.41 4.19 -0.16
N ALA A 172 -10.81 4.46 1.00
CA ALA A 172 -11.53 4.86 2.21
C ALA A 172 -11.83 6.37 2.20
N PRO A 173 -12.92 6.81 2.85
CA PRO A 173 -13.21 8.24 2.97
C PRO A 173 -12.10 8.95 3.75
N TYR A 174 -11.62 10.09 3.24
CA TYR A 174 -10.68 10.98 3.90
C TYR A 174 -11.43 12.19 4.42
N THR A 175 -11.84 12.14 5.68
CA THR A 175 -12.85 13.01 6.28
C THR A 175 -12.28 14.29 6.89
N SER A 176 -13.16 15.14 7.39
CA SER A 176 -12.74 16.31 8.18
C SER A 176 -12.12 15.90 9.52
N TYR A 177 -12.54 14.75 10.08
CA TYR A 177 -11.94 14.20 11.29
C TYR A 177 -10.48 13.83 11.04
N ASP A 178 -10.21 13.08 9.98
CA ASP A 178 -8.85 12.71 9.58
C ASP A 178 -7.95 13.93 9.44
N LYS A 179 -8.42 14.93 8.68
CA LYS A 179 -7.67 16.17 8.43
C LYS A 179 -7.36 16.96 9.69
N THR A 180 -8.31 16.99 10.63
CA THR A 180 -8.15 17.73 11.90
C THR A 180 -7.21 17.01 12.86
N HIS A 181 -7.22 15.68 12.82
CA HIS A 181 -6.48 14.84 13.76
C HIS A 181 -5.22 14.20 13.16
N HIS A 182 -4.85 14.62 11.94
CA HIS A 182 -3.66 14.13 11.24
C HIS A 182 -3.64 12.60 11.04
N ILE A 183 -4.82 12.02 10.77
CA ILE A 183 -4.92 10.60 10.44
C ILE A 183 -4.75 10.46 8.93
N GLU A 184 -3.66 9.87 8.51
CA GLU A 184 -3.36 9.73 7.09
C GLU A 184 -4.00 8.46 6.51
N LYS A 185 -4.53 8.58 5.29
CA LYS A 185 -5.15 7.48 4.53
C LYS A 185 -4.71 7.53 3.09
N SER A 186 -4.23 6.43 2.56
CA SER A 186 -3.92 6.36 1.13
C SER A 186 -5.21 6.31 0.30
N ALA A 187 -5.15 6.87 -0.91
CA ALA A 187 -6.26 6.79 -1.85
C ALA A 187 -6.46 5.38 -2.42
N VAL A 188 -5.41 4.57 -2.40
CA VAL A 188 -5.40 3.20 -2.93
C VAL A 188 -4.76 2.28 -1.91
N THR A 189 -5.49 1.25 -1.46
CA THR A 189 -4.97 0.23 -0.54
C THR A 189 -5.37 -1.14 -1.03
N LEU A 190 -4.40 -2.03 -1.28
CA LEU A 190 -4.68 -3.44 -1.58
C LEU A 190 -5.28 -4.10 -0.33
N VAL A 191 -6.47 -4.68 -0.47
CA VAL A 191 -7.19 -5.36 0.62
C VAL A 191 -7.41 -6.84 0.37
N GLY A 192 -7.17 -7.31 -0.85
CA GLY A 192 -7.25 -8.73 -1.18
C GLY A 192 -6.80 -9.02 -2.60
N PHE A 193 -6.50 -10.25 -2.87
CA PHE A 193 -6.22 -10.75 -4.22
C PHE A 193 -6.47 -12.25 -4.30
N GLU A 194 -6.78 -12.72 -5.50
CA GLU A 194 -6.91 -14.14 -5.78
C GLU A 194 -6.43 -14.42 -7.23
N LYS A 195 -5.96 -15.61 -7.46
CA LYS A 195 -5.42 -16.04 -8.75
C LYS A 195 -6.35 -17.07 -9.40
N THR A 196 -6.56 -16.93 -10.72
CA THR A 196 -7.28 -17.94 -11.49
C THR A 196 -6.58 -19.30 -11.47
N GLY A 197 -7.30 -20.38 -11.74
CA GLY A 197 -6.74 -21.61 -12.24
C GLY A 197 -6.02 -21.40 -13.57
N GLU A 198 -5.54 -22.50 -14.19
CA GLU A 198 -5.02 -22.46 -15.55
C GLU A 198 -6.16 -22.32 -16.54
N LEU A 199 -6.18 -21.22 -17.28
CA LEU A 199 -7.18 -20.95 -18.32
C LEU A 199 -6.57 -21.21 -19.69
N ALA A 200 -7.09 -22.22 -20.40
CA ALA A 200 -6.78 -22.40 -21.80
C ALA A 200 -7.37 -21.27 -22.65
N PRO A 201 -6.89 -21.06 -23.89
CA PRO A 201 -7.47 -20.09 -24.80
C PRO A 201 -8.99 -20.17 -24.89
N GLY A 202 -9.66 -19.06 -24.67
CA GLY A 202 -11.12 -18.93 -24.67
C GLY A 202 -11.83 -19.38 -23.39
N GLN A 203 -11.17 -19.98 -22.42
CA GLN A 203 -11.76 -20.34 -21.13
C GLN A 203 -11.94 -19.13 -20.22
N SER A 204 -12.95 -19.20 -19.36
CA SER A 204 -13.24 -18.20 -18.34
C SER A 204 -13.39 -18.86 -16.98
N GLU A 205 -13.12 -18.08 -15.93
CA GLU A 205 -13.35 -18.43 -14.53
C GLU A 205 -13.87 -17.20 -13.80
N THR A 206 -14.82 -17.38 -12.89
CA THR A 206 -15.21 -16.32 -11.95
C THR A 206 -14.35 -16.46 -10.70
N VAL A 207 -13.53 -15.44 -10.45
CA VAL A 207 -12.67 -15.33 -9.27
C VAL A 207 -13.40 -14.53 -8.21
N ALA A 208 -13.42 -15.03 -6.97
CA ALA A 208 -14.00 -14.35 -5.82
C ALA A 208 -12.92 -14.03 -4.80
N VAL A 209 -12.90 -12.78 -4.34
CA VAL A 209 -12.00 -12.28 -3.30
C VAL A 209 -12.85 -11.85 -2.11
N THR A 210 -12.60 -12.43 -0.94
CA THR A 210 -13.27 -12.00 0.30
C THR A 210 -12.39 -11.02 1.04
N VAL A 211 -12.92 -9.86 1.37
CA VAL A 211 -12.28 -8.85 2.22
C VAL A 211 -13.11 -8.62 3.48
N ASN A 212 -12.47 -8.26 4.57
CA ASN A 212 -13.17 -8.04 5.84
C ASN A 212 -13.17 -6.56 6.22
N ARG A 213 -14.24 -6.11 6.86
CA ARG A 213 -14.41 -4.73 7.33
C ARG A 213 -13.24 -4.24 8.22
N LYS A 214 -12.56 -5.14 8.91
CA LYS A 214 -11.34 -4.81 9.69
C LYS A 214 -10.20 -4.26 8.83
N ASP A 215 -10.21 -4.53 7.51
CA ASP A 215 -9.20 -4.06 6.59
C ASP A 215 -9.46 -2.59 6.14
N PHE A 216 -10.60 -2.01 6.59
CA PHE A 216 -11.04 -0.64 6.28
C PHE A 216 -10.74 0.36 7.41
N ILE A 217 -10.29 -0.13 8.58
CA ILE A 217 -10.03 0.70 9.75
C ILE A 217 -8.75 1.51 9.61
N SER A 218 -8.69 2.60 10.35
CA SER A 218 -7.48 3.42 10.54
C SER A 218 -7.11 3.47 12.02
N TYR A 219 -5.85 3.77 12.33
CA TYR A 219 -5.42 3.95 13.72
C TYR A 219 -5.34 5.44 14.05
N ASP A 220 -6.06 5.87 15.09
CA ASP A 220 -5.97 7.22 15.65
C ASP A 220 -5.07 7.17 16.90
N ASP A 221 -3.84 7.61 16.74
CA ASP A 221 -2.80 7.51 17.76
C ASP A 221 -2.85 8.64 18.80
N VAL A 222 -3.62 9.70 18.56
CA VAL A 222 -3.66 10.88 19.43
C VAL A 222 -4.93 10.97 20.24
N ASN A 223 -6.10 10.89 19.59
CA ASN A 223 -7.39 11.15 20.23
C ASN A 223 -8.04 9.89 20.76
N ALA A 224 -8.40 8.97 19.84
CA ALA A 224 -9.05 7.72 20.23
C ALA A 224 -8.06 6.70 20.83
N LYS A 225 -6.79 6.77 20.47
CA LYS A 225 -5.70 5.85 20.82
C LYS A 225 -6.04 4.39 20.55
N THR A 226 -6.77 4.18 19.49
CA THR A 226 -7.26 2.87 19.05
C THR A 226 -7.58 2.90 17.55
N TYR A 227 -7.99 1.74 17.01
CA TYR A 227 -8.52 1.68 15.65
C TYR A 227 -9.90 2.33 15.59
N ILE A 228 -10.14 3.04 14.51
CA ILE A 228 -11.40 3.71 14.20
C ILE A 228 -11.95 3.27 12.85
N LEU A 229 -13.27 3.32 12.72
CA LEU A 229 -13.97 3.20 11.45
C LEU A 229 -14.93 4.39 11.32
N GLU A 230 -14.79 5.18 10.26
CA GLU A 230 -15.60 6.37 10.09
C GLU A 230 -16.82 6.11 9.22
N ALA A 231 -17.91 6.79 9.54
CA ALA A 231 -19.08 6.81 8.68
C ALA A 231 -18.74 7.46 7.33
N GLY A 232 -19.15 6.82 6.25
CA GLY A 232 -18.88 7.31 4.90
C GLY A 232 -18.98 6.22 3.84
N ASP A 233 -18.65 6.62 2.62
CA ASP A 233 -18.63 5.75 1.47
C ASP A 233 -17.20 5.18 1.28
N TYR A 234 -17.10 3.87 1.27
CA TYR A 234 -15.90 3.11 0.97
C TYR A 234 -16.05 2.53 -0.42
N LEU A 235 -15.11 2.86 -1.30
CA LEU A 235 -15.11 2.35 -2.66
C LEU A 235 -14.18 1.14 -2.75
N LEU A 236 -14.62 0.11 -3.46
CA LEU A 236 -13.86 -1.10 -3.73
C LEU A 236 -13.79 -1.30 -5.25
N THR A 237 -12.61 -1.62 -5.74
CA THR A 237 -12.41 -1.91 -7.18
C THR A 237 -11.59 -3.18 -7.35
N ALA A 238 -11.92 -3.94 -8.40
CA ALA A 238 -11.01 -4.93 -8.94
C ALA A 238 -10.17 -4.27 -10.04
N ALA A 239 -8.84 -4.45 -9.98
CA ALA A 239 -7.93 -3.87 -10.94
C ALA A 239 -6.68 -4.74 -11.13
N GLU A 240 -6.02 -4.61 -12.28
CA GLU A 240 -4.81 -5.37 -12.62
C GLU A 240 -3.57 -4.88 -11.85
N ASN A 241 -3.60 -3.63 -11.35
CA ASN A 241 -2.52 -3.00 -10.61
C ASN A 241 -3.04 -1.77 -9.84
N ALA A 242 -2.20 -1.19 -8.99
CA ALA A 242 -2.59 -0.06 -8.12
C ALA A 242 -2.94 1.22 -8.91
N HIS A 243 -2.29 1.48 -10.03
CA HIS A 243 -2.59 2.65 -10.86
C HIS A 243 -3.94 2.53 -11.56
N ALA A 244 -4.21 1.35 -12.12
CA ALA A 244 -5.53 1.05 -12.69
C ALA A 244 -6.64 1.20 -11.64
N ALA A 245 -6.38 0.85 -10.38
CA ALA A 245 -7.33 1.08 -9.29
C ALA A 245 -7.55 2.58 -9.01
N ALA A 246 -6.49 3.39 -9.01
CA ALA A 246 -6.61 4.84 -8.87
C ALA A 246 -7.46 5.45 -9.99
N ASP A 247 -7.21 5.03 -11.23
CA ASP A 247 -7.94 5.49 -12.41
C ASP A 247 -9.42 5.08 -12.38
N ASN A 248 -9.72 3.85 -11.92
CA ASN A 248 -11.10 3.41 -11.73
C ASN A 248 -11.84 4.28 -10.70
N PHE A 249 -11.22 4.57 -9.55
CA PHE A 249 -11.82 5.43 -8.53
C PHE A 249 -12.04 6.87 -9.02
N LEU A 250 -11.05 7.44 -9.73
CA LEU A 250 -11.17 8.78 -10.32
C LEU A 250 -12.33 8.83 -11.33
N THR A 251 -12.41 7.85 -12.22
CA THR A 251 -13.48 7.76 -13.22
C THR A 251 -14.84 7.58 -12.57
N TYR A 252 -14.96 6.74 -11.53
CA TYR A 252 -16.18 6.58 -10.75
C TYR A 252 -16.60 7.90 -10.08
N GLY A 253 -15.64 8.70 -9.62
CA GLY A 253 -15.84 10.05 -9.08
C GLY A 253 -16.14 11.13 -10.12
N GLY A 254 -16.20 10.77 -11.41
CA GLY A 254 -16.49 11.68 -12.50
C GLY A 254 -15.29 12.48 -13.00
N GLN A 255 -14.06 12.08 -12.61
CA GLN A 255 -12.84 12.69 -13.16
C GLN A 255 -12.50 12.06 -14.51
N ALA A 256 -12.04 12.87 -15.45
CA ALA A 256 -11.56 12.38 -16.73
C ALA A 256 -10.12 11.86 -16.56
N VAL A 257 -9.89 10.60 -16.90
CA VAL A 257 -8.57 10.02 -17.10
C VAL A 257 -8.33 9.95 -18.61
N GLU A 258 -7.52 10.88 -19.12
CA GLU A 258 -7.39 11.05 -20.57
C GLU A 258 -6.58 9.94 -21.25
N GLN A 259 -5.62 9.36 -20.55
CA GLN A 259 -4.77 8.29 -21.06
C GLN A 259 -4.39 7.32 -19.93
N PRO A 260 -5.17 6.26 -19.71
CA PRO A 260 -4.80 5.25 -18.74
C PRO A 260 -3.49 4.54 -19.16
N LEU A 261 -2.43 4.72 -18.36
CA LEU A 261 -1.10 4.23 -18.70
C LEU A 261 -0.97 2.70 -18.54
N PHE A 262 -1.71 2.14 -17.58
CA PHE A 262 -1.57 0.74 -17.17
C PHE A 262 -2.94 0.05 -17.03
N GLY A 263 -3.88 0.39 -17.90
CA GLY A 263 -5.26 -0.08 -17.78
C GLY A 263 -6.08 0.76 -16.79
N GLY A 264 -7.28 0.32 -16.45
CA GLY A 264 -8.20 1.05 -15.56
C GLY A 264 -9.07 2.07 -16.28
N ALA A 265 -9.46 3.14 -15.57
CA ALA A 265 -10.41 4.14 -16.02
C ALA A 265 -11.81 3.56 -16.34
N ASP A 266 -12.19 2.49 -15.67
CA ASP A 266 -13.47 1.82 -15.82
C ASP A 266 -14.29 1.87 -14.52
N ALA A 267 -15.27 2.77 -14.47
CA ALA A 267 -16.16 2.92 -13.32
C ALA A 267 -17.06 1.70 -13.08
N SER A 268 -17.24 0.82 -14.07
CA SER A 268 -18.05 -0.40 -13.91
C SER A 268 -17.38 -1.45 -13.01
N PHE A 269 -16.07 -1.34 -12.79
CA PHE A 269 -15.31 -2.16 -11.86
C PHE A 269 -15.22 -1.56 -10.45
N VAL A 270 -16.06 -0.55 -10.13
CA VAL A 270 -16.10 0.06 -8.80
C VAL A 270 -17.45 -0.20 -8.14
N GLY A 271 -17.39 -0.73 -6.93
CA GLY A 271 -18.54 -0.86 -6.05
C GLY A 271 -18.40 0.02 -4.81
N LYS A 272 -19.53 0.35 -4.19
CA LYS A 272 -19.60 1.19 -3.01
C LYS A 272 -20.25 0.46 -1.85
N TRP A 273 -19.55 0.48 -0.70
CA TRP A 273 -20.11 0.11 0.59
C TRP A 273 -20.19 1.35 1.48
N THR A 274 -21.36 1.59 2.07
CA THR A 274 -21.58 2.75 2.95
C THR A 274 -21.66 2.30 4.40
N TYR A 275 -20.77 2.85 5.24
CA TYR A 275 -20.83 2.68 6.69
C TYR A 275 -21.61 3.81 7.34
N SER A 276 -22.58 3.45 8.18
CA SER A 276 -23.40 4.41 8.93
C SER A 276 -23.12 4.29 10.41
N TYR A 277 -22.66 5.38 11.02
CA TYR A 277 -22.42 5.49 12.46
C TYR A 277 -22.80 6.90 12.90
N SER A 278 -23.58 7.03 13.99
CA SER A 278 -24.15 8.32 14.39
C SER A 278 -23.55 8.89 15.69
N GLN A 279 -22.75 8.11 16.41
CA GLN A 279 -22.10 8.54 17.63
C GLN A 279 -20.75 9.19 17.32
N ASN A 280 -20.17 9.92 18.26
CA ASN A 280 -18.84 10.53 18.17
C ASN A 280 -18.59 11.29 16.85
N GLY A 281 -19.62 11.99 16.32
CA GLY A 281 -19.47 12.70 15.05
C GLY A 281 -19.30 11.82 13.82
N GLY A 282 -19.70 10.53 13.91
CA GLY A 282 -19.56 9.57 12.82
C GLY A 282 -18.32 8.69 12.93
N VAL A 283 -17.60 8.72 14.05
CA VAL A 283 -16.37 7.94 14.26
C VAL A 283 -16.62 6.81 15.25
N ASP A 284 -16.58 5.58 14.75
CA ASP A 284 -16.65 4.37 15.58
C ASP A 284 -15.25 4.05 16.12
N ASN A 285 -15.05 4.35 17.37
CA ASN A 285 -13.83 4.07 18.13
C ASN A 285 -14.04 2.96 19.19
N GLU A 286 -15.13 2.20 19.10
CA GLU A 286 -15.49 1.17 20.06
C GLU A 286 -15.38 -0.25 19.46
N THR A 287 -15.84 -0.46 18.24
CA THR A 287 -15.92 -1.78 17.61
C THR A 287 -14.56 -2.47 17.52
N TYR A 288 -13.49 -1.69 17.25
CA TYR A 288 -12.12 -2.21 17.09
C TYR A 288 -11.18 -1.78 18.22
N ALA A 289 -11.73 -1.30 19.35
CA ALA A 289 -10.93 -0.89 20.51
C ALA A 289 -10.31 -2.08 21.27
N LYS A 290 -10.73 -3.29 20.97
CA LYS A 290 -10.23 -4.51 21.61
C LYS A 290 -9.68 -5.49 20.57
N SER A 291 -8.61 -6.18 20.96
CA SER A 291 -8.09 -7.32 20.20
C SER A 291 -9.07 -8.50 20.21
N LEU A 292 -8.81 -9.50 19.37
CA LEU A 292 -9.57 -10.75 19.34
C LEU A 292 -9.57 -11.49 20.69
N THR A 293 -8.59 -11.23 21.55
CA THR A 293 -8.49 -11.80 22.91
C THR A 293 -9.15 -10.92 23.98
N GLY A 294 -9.81 -9.81 23.58
CA GLY A 294 -10.52 -8.91 24.48
C GLY A 294 -9.65 -7.91 25.22
N VAL A 295 -8.35 -7.83 24.91
CA VAL A 295 -7.41 -6.86 25.45
C VAL A 295 -7.58 -5.52 24.73
N ASP A 296 -7.53 -4.42 25.48
CA ASP A 296 -7.60 -3.09 24.87
C ASP A 296 -6.44 -2.86 23.89
N VAL A 297 -6.77 -2.29 22.75
CA VAL A 297 -5.75 -1.87 21.78
C VAL A 297 -5.06 -0.65 22.32
N THR A 298 -3.73 -0.70 22.39
CA THR A 298 -2.89 0.42 22.83
C THR A 298 -1.71 0.58 21.86
N ASN A 299 -1.17 1.80 21.78
CA ASN A 299 0.05 2.02 21.05
C ASN A 299 1.25 1.47 21.83
N GLN A 300 1.81 0.36 21.39
CA GLN A 300 2.99 -0.27 22.02
C GLN A 300 4.27 0.56 21.83
N PHE A 301 4.23 1.55 20.96
CA PHE A 301 5.37 2.40 20.60
C PHE A 301 5.19 3.86 21.07
N ASP A 302 4.32 4.12 22.05
CA ASP A 302 4.09 5.48 22.57
C ASP A 302 5.39 6.19 22.98
N HIS A 303 6.36 5.44 23.53
CA HIS A 303 7.65 5.99 23.95
C HIS A 303 8.70 6.03 22.83
N ALA A 304 8.44 5.39 21.70
CA ALA A 304 9.26 5.46 20.48
C ALA A 304 8.64 6.44 19.49
N ARG A 305 7.75 7.29 19.94
CA ARG A 305 7.07 8.25 19.10
C ARG A 305 8.07 9.23 18.52
N TYR A 306 7.99 9.34 17.31
CA TYR A 306 8.72 10.14 16.39
C TYR A 306 8.41 11.66 16.51
N ASP A 307 7.21 12.07 16.89
CA ASP A 307 6.87 13.43 17.21
C ASP A 307 7.57 13.99 18.49
N GLU A 308 8.25 13.13 19.25
CA GLU A 308 9.23 13.57 20.25
C GLU A 308 10.50 14.18 19.62
N PHE A 309 10.80 13.82 18.37
CA PHE A 309 12.01 14.24 17.65
C PHE A 309 11.70 15.16 16.49
N THR A 310 10.67 14.86 15.73
CA THR A 310 10.22 15.64 14.59
C THR A 310 8.81 16.11 14.90
N PRO A 311 8.54 17.41 14.95
CA PRO A 311 7.19 17.91 15.14
C PRO A 311 6.23 17.26 14.15
N ARG A 312 5.02 16.91 14.58
CA ARG A 312 4.03 16.18 13.79
C ARG A 312 3.63 16.92 12.51
N ASP A 313 3.69 18.23 12.54
CA ASP A 313 3.44 19.10 11.38
C ASP A 313 4.53 19.02 10.30
N GLN A 314 5.63 18.33 10.58
CA GLN A 314 6.71 18.07 9.61
C GLN A 314 6.59 16.69 8.94
N PHE A 315 5.66 15.85 9.38
CA PHE A 315 5.41 14.55 8.73
C PHE A 315 4.74 14.73 7.40
N LEU A 316 5.05 13.83 6.47
CA LEU A 316 4.40 13.83 5.17
C LEU A 316 2.89 13.67 5.32
N THR A 317 2.16 14.64 4.80
CA THR A 317 0.69 14.59 4.81
C THR A 317 0.13 14.84 3.41
N ARG A 318 -0.94 14.12 3.07
CA ARG A 318 -1.68 14.38 1.83
C ARG A 318 -2.44 15.71 1.83
N GLN A 319 -2.45 16.44 2.95
CA GLN A 319 -3.00 17.79 2.99
C GLN A 319 -2.03 18.82 2.37
N ASP A 320 -0.72 18.52 2.38
CA ASP A 320 0.31 19.43 1.84
C ASP A 320 1.54 18.65 1.37
N TRP A 321 1.41 17.95 0.23
CA TRP A 321 2.47 17.10 -0.32
C TRP A 321 3.81 17.83 -0.49
N THR A 322 3.78 19.01 -1.10
CA THR A 322 5.03 19.74 -1.40
C THR A 322 5.62 20.42 -0.18
N GLY A 323 4.79 20.86 0.77
CA GLY A 323 5.24 21.55 1.97
C GLY A 323 5.79 20.62 3.04
N THR A 324 5.39 19.33 3.01
CA THR A 324 5.79 18.32 4.01
C THR A 324 6.62 17.18 3.43
N PHE A 325 6.99 17.24 2.15
CA PHE A 325 7.84 16.22 1.54
C PHE A 325 9.19 16.15 2.26
N PRO A 326 9.63 14.96 2.70
CA PRO A 326 10.86 14.83 3.45
C PRO A 326 12.06 15.35 2.70
N GLN A 327 12.99 15.97 3.43
CA GLN A 327 14.27 16.39 2.90
C GLN A 327 15.33 15.37 3.26
N THR A 328 16.28 15.14 2.36
CA THR A 328 17.39 14.24 2.61
C THR A 328 18.18 14.73 3.83
N HIS A 329 18.29 13.89 4.83
CA HIS A 329 19.13 14.15 5.98
C HIS A 329 20.59 13.84 5.59
N GLY A 330 21.39 14.88 5.45
CA GLY A 330 22.84 14.71 5.15
C GLY A 330 23.57 14.04 6.31
N ASN A 331 24.69 13.40 6.00
CA ASN A 331 25.46 12.52 6.90
C ASN A 331 25.98 13.16 8.21
N GLN A 332 25.70 14.39 8.54
CA GLN A 332 26.36 15.03 9.67
C GLN A 332 25.53 15.94 10.58
N ASP A 333 24.34 16.35 10.17
CA ASP A 333 23.64 17.42 10.89
C ASP A 333 22.49 16.96 11.81
N SER A 334 22.18 15.68 11.84
CA SER A 334 21.03 15.15 12.57
C SER A 334 21.42 14.33 13.81
N LYS A 335 22.41 14.79 14.57
CA LYS A 335 22.68 14.18 15.89
C LYS A 335 21.56 14.51 16.86
N ARG A 336 20.69 13.58 17.10
CA ARG A 336 19.57 13.72 18.02
C ARG A 336 19.84 12.94 19.30
N GLN A 337 19.39 13.49 20.42
CA GLN A 337 19.49 12.79 21.70
C GLN A 337 18.63 11.53 21.65
N SER A 338 19.20 10.37 21.95
CA SER A 338 18.47 9.12 22.04
C SER A 338 17.36 9.20 23.08
N PRO A 339 16.10 8.88 22.73
CA PRO A 339 15.01 8.80 23.71
C PRO A 339 15.22 7.67 24.71
N PHE A 340 15.96 6.66 24.30
CA PHE A 340 16.25 5.47 25.10
C PHE A 340 17.52 5.61 25.95
N SER A 341 18.01 6.84 26.15
CA SER A 341 19.11 7.05 27.07
C SER A 341 18.72 6.62 28.47
N GLU A 342 19.67 6.04 29.23
CA GLU A 342 19.46 5.62 30.62
C GLU A 342 18.87 6.74 31.54
N LYS A 343 18.97 7.99 31.09
CA LYS A 343 18.42 9.14 31.80
C LYS A 343 16.88 9.26 31.69
N ASN A 344 16.26 8.62 30.73
CA ASN A 344 14.83 8.75 30.49
C ASN A 344 14.00 7.75 31.29
N GLY A 345 14.63 6.76 31.95
CA GLY A 345 13.96 5.83 32.87
C GLY A 345 12.88 4.94 32.23
N TYR A 346 12.84 4.83 30.91
CA TYR A 346 11.87 3.97 30.23
C TYR A 346 12.28 2.51 30.40
N THR A 347 11.43 1.76 31.07
CA THR A 347 11.47 0.30 31.08
C THR A 347 10.33 -0.20 30.21
N TRP A 348 10.64 -1.05 29.24
CA TRP A 348 9.63 -1.74 28.46
C TRP A 348 9.05 -2.87 29.32
N GLU A 349 7.89 -2.65 29.93
CA GLU A 349 7.10 -3.70 30.53
C GLU A 349 6.04 -4.17 29.52
N ILE A 350 6.36 -5.22 28.77
CA ILE A 350 5.35 -5.91 27.95
C ILE A 350 4.58 -6.81 28.89
N GLU A 351 3.41 -6.41 29.33
CA GLU A 351 2.47 -7.30 30.01
C GLU A 351 1.85 -8.25 28.96
N VAL A 352 2.43 -9.43 28.85
CA VAL A 352 1.82 -10.53 28.12
C VAL A 352 0.71 -11.10 29.00
N SER A 353 -0.56 -10.89 28.62
CA SER A 353 -1.70 -11.44 29.35
C SER A 353 -1.62 -12.97 29.44
N ASP A 354 -2.15 -13.54 30.53
CA ASP A 354 -2.19 -15.00 30.69
C ASP A 354 -2.90 -15.69 29.54
N ALA A 355 -3.92 -15.06 28.96
CA ALA A 355 -4.62 -15.57 27.78
C ALA A 355 -3.69 -15.72 26.55
N VAL A 356 -2.77 -14.77 26.33
CA VAL A 356 -1.77 -14.86 25.25
C VAL A 356 -0.73 -15.94 25.59
N ARG A 357 -0.28 -16.04 26.83
CA ARG A 357 0.64 -17.09 27.27
C ARG A 357 0.03 -18.49 27.10
N ASP A 358 -1.24 -18.64 27.47
CA ASP A 358 -1.96 -19.91 27.34
C ASP A 358 -2.24 -20.28 25.87
N ALA A 359 -2.54 -19.30 25.03
CA ALA A 359 -2.67 -19.53 23.57
C ALA A 359 -1.35 -19.95 22.91
N ILE A 360 -0.21 -19.40 23.36
CA ILE A 360 1.13 -19.83 22.91
C ILE A 360 1.45 -21.24 23.39
N ARG A 361 1.07 -21.59 24.61
CA ARG A 361 1.30 -22.94 25.17
C ARG A 361 0.40 -24.02 24.58
N ALA A 362 -0.78 -23.64 24.05
CA ALA A 362 -1.73 -24.56 23.45
C ALA A 362 -1.41 -24.92 21.98
N LYS A 363 -0.42 -24.28 21.37
CA LYS A 363 0.15 -24.60 20.04
C LYS A 363 1.43 -25.40 20.18
#